data_8bbd04fce59e54a1bd7c038313075763
#
_entry.id   8bbd04fce59e54a1bd7c038313075763
#
_cell.length_a   1.000
_cell.length_b   1.000
_cell.length_c   1.000
_cell.angle_alpha   90.00
_cell.angle_beta   90.00
_cell.angle_gamma   90.00
#
_symmetry.space_group_name_H-M   'P 1'
#
loop_
_entity.id
_entity.type
_entity.pdbx_description
1 polymer ?
#
loop_
_entity_poly.entity_id
_entity_poly.type
_entity_poly.pdbx_seq_one_letter_code
_entity_poly.pdbx_strand_id
1 'polypeptide(L)'
;EHELFKKGYKTIICNSEHDSEKEREYIEMLEANQVDGIISGSHNLGIEDYNRVTAPIISFDRNLSPDIPVVSSDNYAGGVLAAQTLAKTGAKSIIMITGNDNSNSPTGLRHAGFASILPKAPIINVSSDFSPLRKEMEIKNILTKQKPDAIFASDDLTAILVIKIAQELGLSVPDQLKVIGYDGTYFIENYYP
;
A
#
# COMPACT_ATOMS: atom_id res chain seq x y z
N GLU A 1 -13.36 9.24 -11.98
CA GLU A 1 -14.53 10.05 -12.35
C GLU A 1 -14.48 10.39 -13.84
N HIS A 2 -13.42 11.03 -14.33
CA HIS A 2 -13.27 11.52 -15.72
C HIS A 2 -13.60 10.45 -16.80
N GLU A 3 -13.10 9.23 -16.67
CA GLU A 3 -13.36 8.16 -17.66
C GLU A 3 -14.82 7.67 -17.65
N LEU A 4 -15.45 7.66 -16.48
CA LEU A 4 -16.87 7.34 -16.36
C LEU A 4 -17.75 8.45 -16.95
N PHE A 5 -17.39 9.71 -16.69
CA PHE A 5 -18.09 10.86 -17.24
C PHE A 5 -18.09 10.88 -18.78
N LYS A 6 -16.96 10.56 -19.43
CA LYS A 6 -16.88 10.41 -20.89
C LYS A 6 -17.85 9.38 -21.46
N LYS A 7 -18.21 8.38 -20.66
CA LYS A 7 -19.16 7.32 -21.02
C LYS A 7 -20.60 7.61 -20.60
N GLY A 8 -20.87 8.82 -20.09
CA GLY A 8 -22.20 9.26 -19.69
C GLY A 8 -22.61 8.90 -18.26
N TYR A 9 -21.71 8.31 -17.47
CA TYR A 9 -22.00 8.00 -16.06
C TYR A 9 -21.71 9.19 -15.15
N LYS A 10 -22.50 9.30 -14.09
CA LYS A 10 -22.25 10.20 -12.96
C LYS A 10 -21.61 9.40 -11.81
N THR A 11 -20.73 10.03 -11.05
CA THR A 11 -20.01 9.38 -9.96
C THR A 11 -20.44 9.97 -8.62
N ILE A 12 -20.79 9.10 -7.68
CA ILE A 12 -20.98 9.44 -6.27
C ILE A 12 -19.74 8.90 -5.55
N ILE A 13 -19.04 9.76 -4.82
CA ILE A 13 -17.84 9.38 -4.05
C ILE A 13 -18.22 9.31 -2.57
N CYS A 14 -18.01 8.14 -1.96
CA CYS A 14 -18.23 7.88 -0.54
C CYS A 14 -16.90 7.60 0.13
N ASN A 15 -16.65 8.20 1.28
CA ASN A 15 -15.44 7.96 2.07
C ASN A 15 -15.82 7.44 3.45
N SER A 16 -15.60 6.14 3.69
CA SER A 16 -15.91 5.49 4.97
C SER A 16 -14.87 5.72 6.06
N GLU A 17 -13.67 6.23 5.73
CA GLU A 17 -12.61 6.53 6.71
C GLU A 17 -12.25 5.34 7.62
N HIS A 18 -12.30 4.12 7.10
CA HIS A 18 -12.12 2.85 7.82
C HIS A 18 -13.22 2.55 8.87
N ASP A 19 -14.34 3.24 8.82
CA ASP A 19 -15.50 2.99 9.67
C ASP A 19 -16.49 2.05 8.97
N SER A 20 -16.69 0.87 9.54
CA SER A 20 -17.56 -0.17 8.97
C SER A 20 -19.05 0.18 9.03
N GLU A 21 -19.49 0.95 10.04
CA GLU A 21 -20.87 1.40 10.14
C GLU A 21 -21.19 2.42 9.06
N LYS A 22 -20.32 3.40 8.90
CA LYS A 22 -20.42 4.41 7.84
C LYS A 22 -20.40 3.77 6.46
N GLU A 23 -19.62 2.71 6.27
CA GLU A 23 -19.57 1.99 5.01
C GLU A 23 -20.90 1.28 4.71
N ARG A 24 -21.55 0.65 5.72
CA ARG A 24 -22.89 0.07 5.57
C ARG A 24 -23.91 1.10 5.16
N GLU A 25 -23.95 2.25 5.84
CA GLU A 25 -24.86 3.33 5.50
C GLU A 25 -24.69 3.79 4.06
N TYR A 26 -23.45 3.85 3.56
CA TYR A 26 -23.19 4.18 2.15
C TYR A 26 -23.66 3.08 1.19
N ILE A 27 -23.46 1.82 1.52
CA ILE A 27 -23.96 0.70 0.70
C ILE A 27 -25.48 0.77 0.60
N GLU A 28 -26.18 0.92 1.72
CA GLU A 28 -27.65 1.07 1.75
C GLU A 28 -28.13 2.28 0.95
N MET A 29 -27.46 3.42 1.09
CA MET A 29 -27.75 4.63 0.32
C MET A 29 -27.56 4.41 -1.19
N LEU A 30 -26.48 3.76 -1.60
CA LEU A 30 -26.21 3.49 -3.02
C LEU A 30 -27.25 2.53 -3.61
N GLU A 31 -27.67 1.50 -2.90
CA GLU A 31 -28.74 0.60 -3.34
C GLU A 31 -30.08 1.31 -3.43
N ALA A 32 -30.42 2.13 -2.42
CA ALA A 32 -31.66 2.90 -2.43
C ALA A 32 -31.72 3.89 -3.59
N ASN A 33 -30.57 4.42 -4.03
CA ASN A 33 -30.46 5.30 -5.20
C ASN A 33 -30.32 4.56 -6.53
N GLN A 34 -30.42 3.22 -6.54
CA GLN A 34 -30.39 2.39 -7.74
C GLN A 34 -29.19 2.70 -8.65
N VAL A 35 -27.99 2.72 -8.07
CA VAL A 35 -26.77 2.96 -8.85
C VAL A 35 -26.53 1.81 -9.84
N ASP A 36 -25.94 2.13 -11.00
CA ASP A 36 -25.64 1.14 -12.05
C ASP A 36 -24.51 0.17 -11.67
N GLY A 37 -23.68 0.55 -10.71
CA GLY A 37 -22.59 -0.28 -10.19
C GLY A 37 -21.77 0.40 -9.12
N ILE A 38 -20.99 -0.38 -8.38
CA ILE A 38 -20.16 0.07 -7.26
C ILE A 38 -18.69 -0.30 -7.54
N ILE A 39 -17.79 0.64 -7.36
CA ILE A 39 -16.35 0.40 -7.33
C ILE A 39 -15.89 0.64 -5.89
N SER A 40 -15.47 -0.42 -5.19
CA SER A 40 -15.06 -0.35 -3.79
C SER A 40 -13.56 -0.48 -3.63
N GLY A 41 -12.95 0.43 -2.85
CA GLY A 41 -11.57 0.35 -2.35
C GLY A 41 -11.55 0.21 -0.83
N SER A 42 -12.59 -0.35 -0.24
CA SER A 42 -12.73 -0.47 1.21
C SER A 42 -11.59 -1.24 1.85
N HIS A 43 -11.20 -0.79 3.04
CA HIS A 43 -10.29 -1.50 3.94
C HIS A 43 -10.99 -2.38 4.98
N ASN A 44 -12.32 -2.32 5.06
CA ASN A 44 -13.14 -3.10 5.98
C ASN A 44 -13.41 -4.49 5.36
N LEU A 45 -12.51 -5.43 5.60
CA LEU A 45 -12.66 -6.81 5.13
C LEU A 45 -13.79 -7.50 5.89
N GLY A 46 -14.65 -8.25 5.17
CA GLY A 46 -15.64 -9.12 5.75
C GLY A 46 -16.99 -8.45 6.04
N ILE A 47 -17.32 -7.34 5.39
CA ILE A 47 -18.66 -6.77 5.47
C ILE A 47 -19.64 -7.67 4.70
N GLU A 48 -20.51 -8.37 5.43
CA GLU A 48 -21.50 -9.27 4.84
C GLU A 48 -22.51 -8.54 3.95
N ASP A 49 -22.70 -7.25 4.18
CA ASP A 49 -23.62 -6.41 3.41
C ASP A 49 -23.28 -6.35 1.92
N TYR A 50 -21.99 -6.46 1.56
CA TYR A 50 -21.57 -6.57 0.15
C TYR A 50 -22.19 -7.77 -0.58
N ASN A 51 -22.45 -8.87 0.12
CA ASN A 51 -23.05 -10.07 -0.47
C ASN A 51 -24.55 -9.90 -0.75
N ARG A 52 -25.17 -8.85 -0.22
CA ARG A 52 -26.61 -8.56 -0.41
C ARG A 52 -26.86 -7.52 -1.48
N VAL A 53 -25.81 -6.85 -1.94
CA VAL A 53 -25.93 -5.79 -2.96
C VAL A 53 -26.32 -6.40 -4.29
N THR A 54 -27.35 -5.85 -4.92
CA THR A 54 -27.86 -6.32 -6.21
C THR A 54 -27.16 -5.67 -7.41
N ALA A 55 -26.61 -4.46 -7.21
CA ALA A 55 -25.83 -3.78 -8.22
C ALA A 55 -24.48 -4.49 -8.48
N PRO A 56 -23.95 -4.49 -9.72
CA PRO A 56 -22.63 -5.00 -9.99
C PRO A 56 -21.56 -4.32 -9.14
N ILE A 57 -20.70 -5.11 -8.48
CA ILE A 57 -19.59 -4.60 -7.67
C ILE A 57 -18.27 -5.06 -8.26
N ILE A 58 -17.28 -4.16 -8.27
CA ILE A 58 -15.88 -4.47 -8.51
C ILE A 58 -15.07 -3.89 -7.35
N SER A 59 -14.13 -4.66 -6.83
CA SER A 59 -13.16 -4.17 -5.86
C SER A 59 -11.84 -3.83 -6.54
N PHE A 60 -11.10 -2.86 -6.00
CA PHE A 60 -9.71 -2.66 -6.36
C PHE A 60 -8.79 -2.90 -5.17
N ASP A 61 -7.69 -3.60 -5.44
CA ASP A 61 -6.66 -4.01 -4.47
C ASP A 61 -7.14 -4.85 -3.27
N ARG A 62 -8.42 -4.98 -3.02
CA ARG A 62 -8.94 -5.66 -1.83
C ARG A 62 -9.91 -6.79 -2.20
N ASN A 63 -9.76 -7.92 -1.54
CA ASN A 63 -10.70 -9.01 -1.64
C ASN A 63 -11.82 -8.80 -0.59
N LEU A 64 -12.98 -8.31 -1.03
CA LEU A 64 -14.12 -8.06 -0.16
C LEU A 64 -14.94 -9.33 0.06
N SER A 65 -15.11 -10.14 -0.99
CA SER A 65 -15.85 -11.41 -0.99
C SER A 65 -15.34 -12.29 -2.12
N PRO A 66 -15.41 -13.62 -2.01
CA PRO A 66 -15.02 -14.54 -3.08
C PRO A 66 -15.72 -14.28 -4.42
N ASP A 67 -16.95 -13.77 -4.39
CA ASP A 67 -17.79 -13.55 -5.58
C ASP A 67 -17.61 -12.15 -6.19
N ILE A 68 -16.87 -11.26 -5.54
CA ILE A 68 -16.63 -9.90 -6.05
C ILE A 68 -15.31 -9.87 -6.82
N PRO A 69 -15.32 -9.53 -8.13
CA PRO A 69 -14.11 -9.43 -8.92
C PRO A 69 -13.17 -8.36 -8.35
N VAL A 70 -11.87 -8.65 -8.33
CA VAL A 70 -10.83 -7.73 -7.86
C VAL A 70 -9.96 -7.30 -9.02
N VAL A 71 -9.77 -6.00 -9.18
CA VAL A 71 -8.76 -5.42 -10.07
C VAL A 71 -7.59 -4.94 -9.22
N SER A 72 -6.43 -5.54 -9.40
CA SER A 72 -5.23 -5.19 -8.63
C SER A 72 -3.97 -5.24 -9.48
N SER A 73 -2.92 -4.56 -9.02
CA SER A 73 -1.57 -4.76 -9.56
C SER A 73 -1.01 -6.12 -9.10
N ASP A 74 -0.02 -6.64 -9.85
CA ASP A 74 0.71 -7.83 -9.41
C ASP A 74 1.68 -7.48 -8.27
N ASN A 75 1.12 -7.42 -7.07
CA ASN A 75 1.86 -7.05 -5.87
C ASN A 75 3.00 -8.03 -5.53
N TYR A 76 2.81 -9.31 -5.82
CA TYR A 76 3.87 -10.30 -5.64
C TYR A 76 5.05 -10.04 -6.58
N ALA A 77 4.79 -9.89 -7.87
CA ALA A 77 5.83 -9.56 -8.86
C ALA A 77 6.53 -8.23 -8.54
N GLY A 78 5.80 -7.24 -8.01
CA GLY A 78 6.36 -5.98 -7.54
C GLY A 78 7.36 -6.18 -6.39
N GLY A 79 7.05 -7.02 -5.41
CA GLY A 79 7.97 -7.39 -4.32
C GLY A 79 9.22 -8.13 -4.84
N VAL A 80 9.04 -9.06 -5.79
CA VAL A 80 10.16 -9.73 -6.47
C VAL A 80 11.06 -8.72 -7.17
N LEU A 81 10.48 -7.80 -7.94
CA LEU A 81 11.23 -6.78 -8.69
C LEU A 81 12.03 -5.88 -7.77
N ALA A 82 11.45 -5.41 -6.68
CA ALA A 82 12.14 -4.58 -5.68
C ALA A 82 13.33 -5.32 -5.07
N ALA A 83 13.14 -6.57 -4.63
CA ALA A 83 14.21 -7.39 -4.07
C ALA A 83 15.36 -7.64 -5.06
N GLN A 84 15.03 -7.99 -6.31
CA GLN A 84 16.01 -8.19 -7.38
C GLN A 84 16.79 -6.91 -7.70
N THR A 85 16.10 -5.77 -7.72
CA THR A 85 16.72 -4.47 -7.99
C THR A 85 17.72 -4.11 -6.90
N LEU A 86 17.34 -4.23 -5.62
CA LEU A 86 18.26 -3.97 -4.50
C LEU A 86 19.44 -4.95 -4.48
N ALA A 87 19.21 -6.23 -4.71
CA ALA A 87 20.28 -7.24 -4.76
C ALA A 87 21.34 -6.91 -5.84
N LYS A 88 20.91 -6.42 -7.01
CA LYS A 88 21.82 -6.01 -8.11
C LYS A 88 22.68 -4.80 -7.76
N THR A 89 22.31 -3.99 -6.78
CA THR A 89 23.12 -2.83 -6.37
C THR A 89 24.39 -3.22 -5.59
N GLY A 90 24.51 -4.47 -5.17
CA GLY A 90 25.61 -4.96 -4.32
C GLY A 90 25.41 -4.62 -2.84
N ALA A 91 24.26 -4.14 -2.43
CA ALA A 91 23.91 -3.88 -1.03
C ALA A 91 24.11 -5.14 -0.16
N LYS A 92 24.59 -4.95 1.07
CA LYS A 92 24.94 -6.03 2.01
C LYS A 92 23.93 -6.19 3.13
N SER A 93 23.27 -5.10 3.50
CA SER A 93 22.29 -5.04 4.57
C SER A 93 20.96 -4.50 4.02
N ILE A 94 20.21 -5.39 3.37
CA ILE A 94 18.92 -5.07 2.77
C ILE A 94 17.82 -5.40 3.75
N ILE A 95 16.89 -4.47 3.98
CA ILE A 95 15.69 -4.70 4.79
C ILE A 95 14.44 -4.27 4.04
N MET A 96 13.28 -4.81 4.45
CA MET A 96 11.98 -4.31 4.03
C MET A 96 11.28 -3.64 5.20
N ILE A 97 10.66 -2.49 4.95
CA ILE A 97 9.74 -1.82 5.88
C ILE A 97 8.33 -1.93 5.31
N THR A 98 7.40 -2.46 6.10
CA THR A 98 6.01 -2.67 5.71
C THR A 98 5.06 -2.08 6.74
N GLY A 99 3.88 -1.62 6.31
CA GLY A 99 2.85 -1.06 7.20
C GLY A 99 1.87 -2.09 7.73
N ASN A 100 1.78 -3.25 7.10
CA ASN A 100 0.86 -4.34 7.46
C ASN A 100 1.45 -5.69 7.01
N ASP A 101 1.28 -6.72 7.82
CA ASP A 101 1.76 -8.09 7.59
C ASP A 101 0.65 -9.10 7.24
N ASN A 102 -0.58 -8.63 7.04
CA ASN A 102 -1.68 -9.50 6.61
C ASN A 102 -1.34 -10.14 5.25
N SER A 103 -1.18 -11.46 5.23
CA SER A 103 -0.73 -12.23 4.06
C SER A 103 -1.60 -12.07 2.81
N ASN A 104 -2.90 -11.77 3.01
CA ASN A 104 -3.86 -11.60 1.92
C ASN A 104 -4.03 -10.13 1.45
N SER A 105 -3.28 -9.21 2.05
CA SER A 105 -3.28 -7.82 1.64
C SER A 105 -2.31 -7.58 0.47
N PRO A 106 -2.48 -6.51 -0.34
CA PRO A 106 -1.49 -6.11 -1.34
C PRO A 106 -0.08 -6.00 -0.76
N THR A 107 0.04 -5.43 0.43
CA THR A 107 1.31 -5.29 1.15
C THR A 107 1.89 -6.65 1.56
N GLY A 108 1.05 -7.59 2.00
CA GLY A 108 1.45 -8.96 2.32
C GLY A 108 1.96 -9.73 1.08
N LEU A 109 1.37 -9.50 -0.09
CA LEU A 109 1.86 -10.07 -1.35
C LEU A 109 3.21 -9.46 -1.76
N ARG A 110 3.43 -8.15 -1.58
CA ARG A 110 4.74 -7.51 -1.78
C ARG A 110 5.80 -8.12 -0.86
N HIS A 111 5.45 -8.36 0.42
CA HIS A 111 6.28 -9.04 1.39
C HIS A 111 6.66 -10.46 0.90
N ALA A 112 5.67 -11.26 0.51
CA ALA A 112 5.92 -12.63 0.03
C ALA A 112 6.83 -12.63 -1.20
N GLY A 113 6.62 -11.72 -2.16
CA GLY A 113 7.47 -11.55 -3.32
C GLY A 113 8.92 -11.17 -2.95
N PHE A 114 9.09 -10.21 -2.06
CA PHE A 114 10.41 -9.79 -1.56
C PHE A 114 11.13 -10.95 -0.86
N ALA A 115 10.47 -11.64 0.06
CA ALA A 115 11.03 -12.76 0.81
C ALA A 115 11.40 -13.96 -0.07
N SER A 116 10.73 -14.15 -1.22
CA SER A 116 11.05 -15.22 -2.17
C SER A 116 12.45 -15.07 -2.77
N ILE A 117 12.94 -13.84 -2.90
CA ILE A 117 14.28 -13.52 -3.44
C ILE A 117 15.30 -13.32 -2.32
N LEU A 118 14.89 -12.68 -1.22
CA LEU A 118 15.74 -12.34 -0.08
C LEU A 118 15.21 -12.94 1.23
N PRO A 119 15.19 -14.29 1.37
CA PRO A 119 14.52 -14.95 2.49
C PRO A 119 15.16 -14.70 3.86
N LYS A 120 16.38 -14.17 3.89
CA LYS A 120 17.10 -13.83 5.13
C LYS A 120 17.07 -12.34 5.46
N ALA A 121 16.56 -11.51 4.57
CA ALA A 121 16.46 -10.08 4.81
C ALA A 121 15.39 -9.80 5.86
N PRO A 122 15.67 -8.96 6.87
CA PRO A 122 14.67 -8.58 7.86
C PRO A 122 13.49 -7.85 7.22
N ILE A 123 12.29 -8.19 7.67
CA ILE A 123 11.05 -7.48 7.33
C ILE A 123 10.51 -6.88 8.62
N ILE A 124 10.37 -5.57 8.64
CA ILE A 124 10.04 -4.81 9.84
C ILE A 124 8.70 -4.13 9.65
N ASN A 125 7.78 -4.43 10.57
CA ASN A 125 6.47 -3.80 10.55
C ASN A 125 6.53 -2.43 11.25
N VAL A 126 6.23 -1.37 10.50
CA VAL A 126 5.97 -0.03 11.00
C VAL A 126 4.50 0.28 10.70
N SER A 127 3.62 -0.13 11.61
CA SER A 127 2.17 -0.11 11.40
C SER A 127 1.66 1.22 10.84
N SER A 128 0.71 1.12 9.91
CA SER A 128 -0.05 2.27 9.38
C SER A 128 -0.78 3.04 10.50
N ASP A 129 -1.19 2.34 11.58
CA ASP A 129 -1.94 2.90 12.70
C ASP A 129 -1.08 3.69 13.69
N PHE A 130 0.24 3.62 13.55
CA PHE A 130 1.13 4.42 14.40
C PHE A 130 0.95 5.91 14.10
N SER A 131 1.02 6.72 15.16
CA SER A 131 1.09 8.19 14.99
C SER A 131 2.32 8.58 14.16
N PRO A 132 2.29 9.74 13.46
CA PRO A 132 3.43 10.20 12.67
C PRO A 132 4.75 10.22 13.47
N LEU A 133 4.70 10.71 14.69
CA LEU A 133 5.87 10.74 15.58
C LEU A 133 6.41 9.34 15.88
N ARG A 134 5.53 8.37 16.12
CA ARG A 134 5.94 6.98 16.36
C ARG A 134 6.56 6.36 15.14
N LYS A 135 6.02 6.58 13.94
CA LYS A 135 6.62 6.12 12.68
C LYS A 135 8.03 6.68 12.49
N GLU A 136 8.21 7.98 12.72
CA GLU A 136 9.54 8.63 12.67
C GLU A 136 10.52 7.99 13.65
N MET A 137 10.12 7.77 14.90
CA MET A 137 10.95 7.13 15.92
C MET A 137 11.35 5.70 15.55
N GLU A 138 10.42 4.90 15.05
CA GLU A 138 10.71 3.52 14.63
C GLU A 138 11.68 3.47 13.46
N ILE A 139 11.46 4.29 12.41
CA ILE A 139 12.37 4.37 11.27
C ILE A 139 13.74 4.87 11.69
N LYS A 140 13.82 5.89 12.54
CA LYS A 140 15.09 6.38 13.09
C LYS A 140 15.84 5.29 13.87
N ASN A 141 15.13 4.49 14.65
CA ASN A 141 15.68 3.32 15.34
C ASN A 141 16.25 2.29 14.35
N ILE A 142 15.51 1.98 13.29
CA ILE A 142 15.95 1.05 12.24
C ILE A 142 17.26 1.54 11.62
N LEU A 143 17.29 2.79 11.15
CA LEU A 143 18.46 3.37 10.49
C LEU A 143 19.69 3.43 11.41
N THR A 144 19.51 3.74 12.70
CA THR A 144 20.64 3.91 13.62
C THR A 144 21.17 2.59 14.18
N LYS A 145 20.27 1.61 14.45
CA LYS A 145 20.66 0.33 15.08
C LYS A 145 21.02 -0.72 14.06
N GLN A 146 20.24 -0.90 12.99
CA GLN A 146 20.48 -1.93 11.99
C GLN A 146 21.41 -1.48 10.87
N LYS A 147 21.50 -0.15 10.65
CA LYS A 147 22.38 0.47 9.65
C LYS A 147 22.27 -0.21 8.29
N PRO A 148 21.05 -0.30 7.71
CA PRO A 148 20.89 -0.88 6.38
C PRO A 148 21.58 0.00 5.33
N ASP A 149 22.06 -0.61 4.26
CA ASP A 149 22.55 0.09 3.07
C ASP A 149 21.53 0.08 1.92
N ALA A 150 20.42 -0.66 2.09
CA ALA A 150 19.28 -0.64 1.19
C ALA A 150 17.96 -0.94 1.91
N ILE A 151 16.90 -0.25 1.50
CA ILE A 151 15.55 -0.42 2.04
C ILE A 151 14.55 -0.54 0.89
N PHE A 152 13.69 -1.56 0.98
CA PHE A 152 12.43 -1.59 0.27
C PHE A 152 11.31 -1.14 1.22
N ALA A 153 10.68 -0.01 0.95
CA ALA A 153 9.49 0.44 1.63
C ALA A 153 8.25 -0.02 0.86
N SER A 154 7.28 -0.61 1.56
CA SER A 154 6.09 -1.20 0.92
C SER A 154 5.16 -0.20 0.22
N ASP A 155 5.39 1.09 0.41
CA ASP A 155 4.67 2.21 -0.21
C ASP A 155 5.55 3.47 -0.29
N ASP A 156 5.15 4.41 -1.15
CA ASP A 156 5.91 5.63 -1.40
C ASP A 156 5.98 6.58 -0.20
N LEU A 157 4.91 6.67 0.59
CA LEU A 157 4.90 7.55 1.76
C LEU A 157 5.90 7.08 2.82
N THR A 158 5.99 5.77 3.01
CA THR A 158 7.01 5.16 3.87
C THR A 158 8.42 5.39 3.30
N ALA A 159 8.60 5.28 1.98
CA ALA A 159 9.89 5.55 1.33
C ALA A 159 10.35 7.00 1.54
N ILE A 160 9.45 7.96 1.34
CA ILE A 160 9.72 9.39 1.57
C ILE A 160 10.11 9.65 3.02
N LEU A 161 9.40 9.04 3.97
CA LEU A 161 9.71 9.20 5.39
C LEU A 161 11.09 8.63 5.73
N VAL A 162 11.45 7.47 5.15
CA VAL A 162 12.81 6.90 5.27
C VAL A 162 13.86 7.86 4.73
N ILE A 163 13.64 8.42 3.54
CA ILE A 163 14.59 9.37 2.91
C ILE A 163 14.76 10.62 3.78
N LYS A 164 13.65 11.21 4.25
CA LYS A 164 13.67 12.37 5.15
C LYS A 164 14.53 12.10 6.40
N ILE A 165 14.28 10.99 7.09
CA ILE A 165 14.99 10.66 8.33
C ILE A 165 16.47 10.32 8.03
N ALA A 166 16.76 9.65 6.92
CA ALA A 166 18.14 9.39 6.48
C ALA A 166 18.92 10.70 6.31
N GLN A 167 18.34 11.68 5.62
CA GLN A 167 18.94 13.01 5.43
C GLN A 167 19.15 13.74 6.76
N GLU A 168 18.20 13.69 7.69
CA GLU A 168 18.34 14.25 9.05
C GLU A 168 19.48 13.58 9.84
N LEU A 169 19.78 12.31 9.57
CA LEU A 169 20.90 11.57 10.14
C LEU A 169 22.22 11.78 9.41
N GLY A 170 22.24 12.59 8.35
CA GLY A 170 23.43 12.84 7.52
C GLY A 170 23.78 11.71 6.57
N LEU A 171 22.86 10.79 6.28
CA LEU A 171 23.06 9.72 5.29
C LEU A 171 22.71 10.23 3.89
N SER A 172 23.60 10.01 2.93
CA SER A 172 23.31 10.30 1.52
C SER A 172 22.45 9.19 0.89
N VAL A 173 21.42 9.61 0.17
CA VAL A 173 20.57 8.74 -0.65
C VAL A 173 20.80 9.15 -2.10
N PRO A 174 21.17 8.26 -3.01
CA PRO A 174 21.24 6.78 -2.87
C PRO A 174 22.62 6.23 -2.47
N ASP A 175 23.66 7.04 -2.25
CA ASP A 175 25.04 6.57 -2.14
C ASP A 175 25.26 5.67 -0.91
N GLN A 176 24.85 6.12 0.28
CA GLN A 176 24.99 5.36 1.53
C GLN A 176 23.76 4.52 1.85
N LEU A 177 22.57 4.97 1.44
CA LEU A 177 21.32 4.25 1.62
C LEU A 177 20.51 4.27 0.33
N LYS A 178 20.24 3.11 -0.23
CA LYS A 178 19.37 2.94 -1.39
C LYS A 178 17.94 2.72 -0.92
N VAL A 179 16.98 3.45 -1.48
CA VAL A 179 15.57 3.31 -1.11
C VAL A 179 14.73 3.02 -2.35
N ILE A 180 13.88 2.02 -2.26
CA ILE A 180 12.83 1.75 -3.25
C ILE A 180 11.49 1.90 -2.53
N GLY A 181 10.57 2.67 -3.11
CA GLY A 181 9.16 2.74 -2.75
C GLY A 181 8.30 1.79 -3.58
N TYR A 182 7.01 1.98 -3.52
CA TYR A 182 6.00 1.30 -4.31
C TYR A 182 4.88 2.30 -4.60
N ASP A 183 4.08 2.04 -5.60
CA ASP A 183 2.94 2.81 -6.11
C ASP A 183 3.32 3.70 -7.30
N GLY A 184 4.35 4.54 -7.24
CA GLY A 184 4.75 5.44 -8.32
C GLY A 184 3.63 6.40 -8.69
N THR A 185 3.01 7.05 -7.70
CA THR A 185 1.91 7.95 -7.98
C THR A 185 2.38 9.18 -8.74
N TYR A 186 1.50 9.77 -9.57
CA TYR A 186 1.79 11.00 -10.32
C TYR A 186 2.39 12.10 -9.45
N PHE A 187 1.92 12.23 -8.22
CA PHE A 187 2.44 13.22 -7.28
C PHE A 187 3.91 12.95 -6.93
N ILE A 188 4.23 11.70 -6.63
CA ILE A 188 5.61 11.31 -6.28
C ILE A 188 6.54 11.48 -7.47
N GLU A 189 6.14 11.00 -8.65
CA GLU A 189 6.96 11.09 -9.86
C GLU A 189 7.27 12.54 -10.28
N ASN A 190 6.37 13.48 -10.02
CA ASN A 190 6.52 14.85 -10.52
C ASN A 190 6.98 15.86 -9.47
N TYR A 191 6.78 15.59 -8.19
CA TYR A 191 7.05 16.57 -7.12
C TYR A 191 8.03 16.08 -6.06
N TYR A 192 8.47 14.84 -6.14
CA TYR A 192 9.46 14.29 -5.22
C TYR A 192 10.60 13.68 -6.03
N PRO A 193 11.78 14.33 -6.07
CA PRO A 193 12.95 13.89 -6.88
C PRO A 193 13.61 12.65 -6.30
#